data_f6c88d81df429d69501ce9aeede056d7
#
_entry.id   f6c88d81df429d69501ce9aeede056d7
#
_cell.length_a   1.000
_cell.length_b   1.000
_cell.length_c   1.000
_cell.angle_alpha   90.00
_cell.angle_beta   90.00
_cell.angle_gamma   90.00
#
_symmetry.space_group_name_H-M   'P 1'
#
loop_
_entity.id
_entity.type
_entity.pdbx_description
1 polymer ?
#
loop_
_entity_poly.entity_id
_entity_poly.type
_entity_poly.pdbx_seq_one_letter_code
_entity_poly.pdbx_strand_id
1 'polypeptide(L)'
;MNAGLDAAPLVRVVGPGRAGTSLAHALRHVGWQVDLLERDAQVADAAVGVDLLLLCVPDTSVAAVAAQVRPVPSTVVAHVAGALGLDVLADHERPAALHPLVSMPNAQVGAERLVGAWFATAGDTFVHRVVTALGGRFVDVADADRVEYHAAAAIASNHLVALLGQVQRVADQVGVPLEAYLDLVRGGVESVAAMGPAAALTGPVARGDVDMVRRHLAALPEVERPAYRALALEAALLVGREQEFAFLRDSQT
;
A
#
# COMPACT_ATOMS: atom_id res chain seq x y z
N MET A 1 41.43 -12.02 -7.68
CA MET A 1 40.81 -12.16 -6.37
C MET A 1 39.34 -12.49 -6.62
N ASN A 2 38.97 -13.78 -6.49
CA ASN A 2 37.56 -14.18 -6.60
C ASN A 2 36.84 -13.62 -5.37
N ALA A 3 36.00 -12.60 -5.57
CA ALA A 3 34.94 -12.31 -4.60
C ALA A 3 34.09 -13.58 -4.53
N GLY A 4 34.08 -14.22 -3.37
CA GLY A 4 33.23 -15.39 -3.13
C GLY A 4 31.81 -15.03 -3.55
N LEU A 5 31.24 -15.87 -4.41
CA LEU A 5 29.80 -15.83 -4.69
C LEU A 5 29.14 -16.15 -3.35
N ASP A 6 28.73 -15.11 -2.62
CA ASP A 6 27.86 -15.29 -1.46
C ASP A 6 26.68 -16.13 -1.92
N ALA A 7 26.43 -17.25 -1.24
CA ALA A 7 25.31 -18.11 -1.57
C ALA A 7 24.01 -17.26 -1.58
N ALA A 8 23.14 -17.55 -2.54
CA ALA A 8 21.87 -16.83 -2.61
C ALA A 8 21.11 -16.95 -1.26
N PRO A 9 20.62 -15.85 -0.70
CA PRO A 9 19.93 -15.88 0.58
C PRO A 9 18.78 -16.87 0.59
N LEU A 10 18.59 -17.57 1.71
CA LEU A 10 17.45 -18.46 1.93
C LEU A 10 16.39 -17.72 2.74
N VAL A 11 15.21 -17.57 2.13
CA VAL A 11 14.05 -16.92 2.72
C VAL A 11 12.95 -17.95 2.97
N ARG A 12 12.38 -17.94 4.15
CA ARG A 12 11.15 -18.67 4.41
C ARG A 12 9.99 -17.70 4.57
N VAL A 13 8.87 -18.01 3.92
CA VAL A 13 7.66 -17.19 3.94
C VAL A 13 6.53 -17.95 4.64
N VAL A 14 5.98 -17.36 5.68
CA VAL A 14 4.80 -17.86 6.40
C VAL A 14 3.58 -17.08 5.95
N GLY A 15 2.56 -17.76 5.45
CA GLY A 15 1.33 -17.18 4.94
C GLY A 15 1.28 -17.16 3.40
N PRO A 16 0.71 -18.22 2.77
CA PRO A 16 0.61 -18.35 1.31
C PRO A 16 -0.57 -17.54 0.75
N GLY A 17 -0.78 -16.34 1.30
CA GLY A 17 -1.74 -15.36 0.80
C GLY A 17 -1.18 -14.55 -0.37
N ARG A 18 -1.93 -13.52 -0.81
CA ARG A 18 -1.54 -12.66 -1.94
C ARG A 18 -0.15 -12.04 -1.77
N ALA A 19 0.16 -11.47 -0.60
CA ALA A 19 1.46 -10.86 -0.34
C ALA A 19 2.58 -11.91 -0.29
N GLY A 20 2.42 -13.00 0.46
CA GLY A 20 3.45 -14.03 0.59
C GLY A 20 3.76 -14.73 -0.72
N THR A 21 2.74 -15.09 -1.52
CA THR A 21 2.96 -15.68 -2.84
C THR A 21 3.60 -14.71 -3.83
N SER A 22 3.22 -13.42 -3.81
CA SER A 22 3.84 -12.39 -4.67
C SER A 22 5.33 -12.20 -4.33
N LEU A 23 5.66 -12.06 -3.05
CA LEU A 23 7.06 -11.93 -2.59
C LEU A 23 7.87 -13.18 -2.91
N ALA A 24 7.31 -14.38 -2.66
CA ALA A 24 7.98 -15.63 -2.98
C ALA A 24 8.27 -15.75 -4.49
N HIS A 25 7.33 -15.39 -5.35
CA HIS A 25 7.53 -15.39 -6.81
C HIS A 25 8.59 -14.37 -7.22
N ALA A 26 8.49 -13.13 -6.75
CA ALA A 26 9.44 -12.06 -7.09
C ALA A 26 10.87 -12.42 -6.67
N LEU A 27 11.07 -12.93 -5.45
CA LEU A 27 12.38 -13.30 -4.94
C LEU A 27 12.99 -14.51 -5.65
N ARG A 28 12.17 -15.53 -5.98
CA ARG A 28 12.63 -16.64 -6.81
C ARG A 28 13.07 -16.19 -8.20
N HIS A 29 12.38 -15.22 -8.79
CA HIS A 29 12.72 -14.69 -10.10
C HIS A 29 14.09 -14.00 -10.14
N VAL A 30 14.48 -13.37 -9.03
CA VAL A 30 15.82 -12.75 -8.89
C VAL A 30 16.87 -13.70 -8.30
N GLY A 31 16.61 -15.00 -8.27
CA GLY A 31 17.57 -16.05 -7.94
C GLY A 31 17.70 -16.36 -6.45
N TRP A 32 16.85 -15.84 -5.58
CA TRP A 32 16.86 -16.20 -4.16
C TRP A 32 16.20 -17.56 -3.93
N GLN A 33 16.67 -18.27 -2.89
CA GLN A 33 16.04 -19.50 -2.46
C GLN A 33 14.86 -19.17 -1.56
N VAL A 34 13.65 -19.62 -1.93
CA VAL A 34 12.43 -19.28 -1.16
C VAL A 34 11.63 -20.54 -0.84
N ASP A 35 11.44 -20.76 0.43
CA ASP A 35 10.57 -21.77 1.01
C ASP A 35 9.24 -21.11 1.43
N LEU A 36 8.15 -21.38 0.73
CA LEU A 36 6.82 -20.87 1.05
C LEU A 36 6.04 -21.94 1.79
N LEU A 37 5.78 -21.71 3.09
CA LEU A 37 5.05 -22.65 3.92
C LEU A 37 3.56 -22.71 3.56
N GLU A 38 3.04 -23.91 3.56
CA GLU A 38 1.59 -24.15 3.43
C GLU A 38 0.82 -23.57 4.63
N ARG A 39 -0.49 -23.38 4.46
CA ARG A 39 -1.34 -22.68 5.42
C ARG A 39 -1.39 -23.34 6.81
N ASP A 40 -1.29 -24.65 6.86
CA ASP A 40 -1.37 -25.50 8.06
C ASP A 40 0.01 -25.96 8.56
N ALA A 41 1.08 -25.45 7.96
CA ALA A 41 2.44 -25.81 8.36
C ALA A 41 2.74 -25.39 9.80
N GLN A 42 3.52 -26.21 10.50
CA GLN A 42 4.04 -25.87 11.82
C GLN A 42 5.10 -24.79 11.69
N VAL A 43 4.97 -23.70 12.47
CA VAL A 43 5.87 -22.54 12.38
C VAL A 43 6.96 -22.51 13.45
N ALA A 44 6.91 -23.44 14.43
CA ALA A 44 7.83 -23.40 15.55
C ALA A 44 9.31 -23.36 15.15
N ASP A 45 9.69 -24.06 14.11
CA ASP A 45 11.06 -24.09 13.57
C ASP A 45 11.24 -23.26 12.29
N ALA A 46 10.30 -22.36 12.00
CA ALA A 46 10.31 -21.60 10.74
C ALA A 46 11.54 -20.67 10.59
N ALA A 47 12.15 -20.24 11.69
CA ALA A 47 13.38 -19.43 11.66
C ALA A 47 14.66 -20.27 11.54
N VAL A 48 14.59 -21.61 11.67
CA VAL A 48 15.81 -22.45 11.66
C VAL A 48 16.35 -22.59 10.24
N GLY A 49 17.64 -22.30 10.09
CA GLY A 49 18.40 -22.54 8.85
C GLY A 49 18.07 -21.61 7.71
N VAL A 50 17.47 -20.44 7.98
CA VAL A 50 17.19 -19.41 6.96
C VAL A 50 17.81 -18.06 7.34
N ASP A 51 18.11 -17.22 6.36
CA ASP A 51 18.61 -15.87 6.60
C ASP A 51 17.48 -14.90 6.98
N LEU A 52 16.30 -15.12 6.43
CA LEU A 52 15.13 -14.28 6.62
C LEU A 52 13.85 -15.12 6.74
N LEU A 53 13.08 -14.88 7.78
CA LEU A 53 11.71 -15.34 7.93
C LEU A 53 10.75 -14.16 7.66
N LEU A 54 9.89 -14.28 6.64
CA LEU A 54 8.86 -13.29 6.32
C LEU A 54 7.49 -13.77 6.81
N LEU A 55 6.87 -13.00 7.70
CA LEU A 55 5.51 -13.22 8.18
C LEU A 55 4.53 -12.45 7.30
N CYS A 56 3.90 -13.15 6.36
CA CYS A 56 2.92 -12.62 5.38
C CYS A 56 1.48 -13.02 5.75
N VAL A 57 1.19 -13.04 7.03
CA VAL A 57 -0.14 -13.34 7.59
C VAL A 57 -0.95 -12.06 7.80
N PRO A 58 -2.27 -12.12 8.04
CA PRO A 58 -3.05 -10.93 8.39
C PRO A 58 -2.46 -10.20 9.60
N ASP A 59 -2.50 -8.87 9.60
CA ASP A 59 -1.89 -8.01 10.63
C ASP A 59 -2.30 -8.44 12.05
N THR A 60 -3.56 -8.78 12.26
CA THR A 60 -4.10 -9.26 13.54
C THR A 60 -3.51 -10.60 14.01
N SER A 61 -2.84 -11.31 13.12
CA SER A 61 -2.24 -12.64 13.42
C SER A 61 -0.72 -12.60 13.58
N VAL A 62 -0.06 -11.49 13.21
CA VAL A 62 1.41 -11.39 13.18
C VAL A 62 2.00 -11.70 14.55
N ALA A 63 1.55 -11.03 15.62
CA ALA A 63 2.07 -11.25 16.97
C ALA A 63 1.89 -12.71 17.43
N ALA A 64 0.70 -13.29 17.19
CA ALA A 64 0.40 -14.67 17.60
C ALA A 64 1.23 -15.71 16.83
N VAL A 65 1.53 -15.45 15.55
CA VAL A 65 2.39 -16.32 14.74
C VAL A 65 3.86 -16.15 15.15
N ALA A 66 4.33 -14.91 15.35
CA ALA A 66 5.69 -14.64 15.82
C ALA A 66 6.01 -15.32 17.15
N ALA A 67 5.08 -15.28 18.10
CA ALA A 67 5.23 -15.94 19.41
C ALA A 67 5.31 -17.48 19.34
N GLN A 68 4.86 -18.10 18.24
CA GLN A 68 5.00 -19.55 18.04
C GLN A 68 6.35 -19.93 17.41
N VAL A 69 7.05 -18.98 16.81
CA VAL A 69 8.35 -19.22 16.17
C VAL A 69 9.45 -19.21 17.23
N ARG A 70 10.23 -20.29 17.30
CA ARG A 70 11.39 -20.36 18.18
C ARG A 70 12.44 -19.33 17.73
N PRO A 71 12.90 -18.43 18.62
CA PRO A 71 13.93 -17.46 18.28
C PRO A 71 15.23 -18.11 17.80
N VAL A 72 15.81 -17.57 16.74
CA VAL A 72 17.12 -17.96 16.20
C VAL A 72 17.93 -16.69 16.00
N PRO A 73 19.03 -16.48 16.77
CA PRO A 73 19.78 -15.22 16.80
C PRO A 73 20.33 -14.78 15.44
N SER A 74 20.63 -15.71 14.55
CA SER A 74 21.18 -15.42 13.22
C SER A 74 20.11 -15.02 12.20
N THR A 75 18.84 -15.34 12.43
CA THR A 75 17.75 -15.16 11.47
C THR A 75 17.06 -13.82 11.68
N VAL A 76 16.90 -13.04 10.61
CA VAL A 76 16.03 -11.86 10.60
C VAL A 76 14.58 -12.32 10.53
N VAL A 77 13.76 -11.84 11.45
CA VAL A 77 12.30 -12.09 11.42
C VAL A 77 11.60 -10.79 11.05
N ALA A 78 10.88 -10.80 9.95
CA ALA A 78 10.22 -9.60 9.44
C ALA A 78 8.74 -9.84 9.17
N HIS A 79 7.91 -8.82 9.41
CA HIS A 79 6.53 -8.79 8.95
C HIS A 79 6.36 -7.86 7.75
N VAL A 80 5.26 -8.05 6.99
CA VAL A 80 4.92 -7.20 5.84
C VAL A 80 3.74 -6.26 6.11
N ALA A 81 3.31 -6.15 7.37
CA ALA A 81 2.23 -5.25 7.78
C ALA A 81 2.66 -3.78 7.68
N GLY A 82 1.76 -2.92 7.20
CA GLY A 82 2.05 -1.49 7.03
C GLY A 82 1.95 -0.70 8.33
N ALA A 83 0.99 -1.05 9.20
CA ALA A 83 0.65 -0.30 10.41
C ALA A 83 1.30 -0.82 11.70
N LEU A 84 1.87 -2.04 11.69
CA LEU A 84 2.46 -2.64 12.89
C LEU A 84 3.89 -2.16 13.10
N GLY A 85 4.26 -1.87 14.36
CA GLY A 85 5.63 -1.66 14.80
C GLY A 85 6.40 -2.96 15.00
N LEU A 86 7.65 -2.86 15.43
CA LEU A 86 8.52 -4.01 15.67
C LEU A 86 8.25 -4.71 17.00
N ASP A 87 7.47 -4.12 17.91
CA ASP A 87 7.07 -4.66 19.19
C ASP A 87 6.37 -6.03 19.07
N VAL A 88 5.64 -6.27 17.98
CA VAL A 88 5.01 -7.57 17.70
C VAL A 88 6.02 -8.71 17.43
N LEU A 89 7.30 -8.38 17.27
CA LEU A 89 8.43 -9.28 17.05
C LEU A 89 9.46 -9.25 18.21
N ALA A 90 9.10 -8.71 19.38
CA ALA A 90 10.03 -8.43 20.49
C ALA A 90 10.80 -9.65 21.01
N ASP A 91 10.29 -10.88 20.82
CA ASP A 91 10.97 -12.12 21.20
C ASP A 91 12.14 -12.50 20.27
N HIS A 92 12.30 -11.83 19.13
CA HIS A 92 13.33 -12.10 18.13
C HIS A 92 14.45 -11.06 18.22
N GLU A 93 15.72 -11.50 18.14
CA GLU A 93 16.88 -10.62 18.27
C GLU A 93 17.08 -9.66 17.09
N ARG A 94 16.58 -10.04 15.90
CA ARG A 94 16.73 -9.31 14.65
C ARG A 94 15.38 -9.01 14.00
N PRO A 95 14.53 -8.21 14.68
CA PRO A 95 13.22 -7.87 14.14
C PRO A 95 13.33 -6.88 12.98
N ALA A 96 12.44 -7.02 11.99
CA ALA A 96 12.35 -6.09 10.89
C ALA A 96 10.91 -5.93 10.38
N ALA A 97 10.67 -4.87 9.62
CA ALA A 97 9.46 -4.68 8.85
C ALA A 97 9.81 -4.39 7.39
N LEU A 98 9.02 -4.94 6.47
CA LEU A 98 9.19 -4.81 5.03
C LEU A 98 7.81 -4.69 4.37
N HIS A 99 7.26 -3.47 4.29
CA HIS A 99 5.94 -3.25 3.70
C HIS A 99 6.04 -2.74 2.26
N PRO A 100 5.66 -3.54 1.24
CA PRO A 100 5.64 -3.09 -0.15
C PRO A 100 4.51 -2.08 -0.39
N LEU A 101 4.83 -0.92 -0.97
CA LEU A 101 3.85 0.10 -1.37
C LEU A 101 3.24 -0.20 -2.74
N VAL A 102 2.70 -1.42 -2.89
CA VAL A 102 2.02 -1.86 -4.12
C VAL A 102 0.77 -2.66 -3.82
N SER A 103 -0.20 -2.59 -4.71
CA SER A 103 -1.38 -3.45 -4.66
C SER A 103 -1.07 -4.82 -5.26
N MET A 104 -1.37 -5.88 -4.52
CA MET A 104 -1.11 -7.28 -4.90
C MET A 104 -2.43 -8.04 -5.05
N PRO A 105 -3.14 -7.92 -6.19
CA PRO A 105 -4.44 -8.57 -6.38
C PRO A 105 -4.33 -10.10 -6.49
N ASN A 106 -3.23 -10.60 -7.04
CA ASN A 106 -2.87 -12.01 -7.14
C ASN A 106 -1.34 -12.17 -7.14
N ALA A 107 -0.85 -13.41 -7.11
CA ALA A 107 0.58 -13.72 -6.99
C ALA A 107 1.42 -13.19 -8.17
N GLN A 108 0.94 -13.35 -9.40
CA GLN A 108 1.69 -12.97 -10.61
C GLN A 108 1.78 -11.44 -10.73
N VAL A 109 0.64 -10.75 -10.77
CA VAL A 109 0.59 -9.29 -10.88
C VAL A 109 1.30 -8.62 -9.70
N GLY A 110 1.16 -9.21 -8.49
CA GLY A 110 1.87 -8.72 -7.31
C GLY A 110 3.39 -8.85 -7.46
N ALA A 111 3.88 -9.99 -7.96
CA ALA A 111 5.32 -10.19 -8.19
C ALA A 111 5.89 -9.19 -9.22
N GLU A 112 5.18 -8.95 -10.31
CA GLU A 112 5.56 -7.97 -11.33
C GLU A 112 5.62 -6.54 -10.74
N ARG A 113 4.64 -6.16 -9.90
CA ARG A 113 4.58 -4.84 -9.27
C ARG A 113 5.62 -4.62 -8.17
N LEU A 114 6.16 -5.68 -7.58
CA LEU A 114 7.22 -5.60 -6.58
C LEU A 114 8.56 -5.16 -7.19
N VAL A 115 8.78 -5.42 -8.48
CA VAL A 115 10.00 -4.99 -9.18
C VAL A 115 10.01 -3.47 -9.33
N GLY A 116 11.07 -2.83 -8.83
CA GLY A 116 11.22 -1.38 -8.86
C GLY A 116 10.33 -0.60 -7.87
N ALA A 117 9.57 -1.30 -7.02
CA ALA A 117 8.62 -0.68 -6.09
C ALA A 117 9.30 0.09 -4.96
N TRP A 118 8.52 0.93 -4.28
CA TRP A 118 8.86 1.48 -2.97
C TRP A 118 8.47 0.52 -1.86
N PHE A 119 9.30 0.50 -0.81
CA PHE A 119 9.06 -0.27 0.41
C PHE A 119 9.24 0.64 1.63
N ALA A 120 8.36 0.49 2.63
CA ALA A 120 8.63 1.01 3.94
C ALA A 120 9.33 -0.06 4.78
N THR A 121 10.46 0.32 5.38
CA THR A 121 11.32 -0.57 6.17
C THR A 121 11.45 -0.09 7.59
N ALA A 122 11.81 -1.00 8.51
CA ALA A 122 12.31 -0.70 9.84
C ALA A 122 13.10 -1.89 10.39
N GLY A 123 13.93 -1.65 11.40
CA GLY A 123 14.68 -2.68 12.11
C GLY A 123 15.91 -3.16 11.36
N ASP A 124 16.10 -4.48 11.30
CA ASP A 124 17.31 -5.07 10.74
C ASP A 124 17.48 -4.76 9.26
N THR A 125 18.66 -4.27 8.89
CA THR A 125 18.98 -3.81 7.52
C THR A 125 19.05 -4.91 6.47
N PHE A 126 18.94 -6.17 6.86
CA PHE A 126 18.86 -7.26 5.90
C PHE A 126 17.68 -7.09 4.93
N VAL A 127 16.58 -6.48 5.38
CA VAL A 127 15.42 -6.22 4.51
C VAL A 127 15.74 -5.28 3.35
N HIS A 128 16.78 -4.43 3.47
CA HIS A 128 17.25 -3.60 2.34
C HIS A 128 17.85 -4.45 1.22
N ARG A 129 18.43 -5.63 1.53
CA ARG A 129 18.89 -6.58 0.52
C ARG A 129 17.72 -7.13 -0.31
N VAL A 130 16.57 -7.39 0.32
CA VAL A 130 15.34 -7.78 -0.38
C VAL A 130 14.94 -6.70 -1.37
N VAL A 131 14.86 -5.45 -0.92
CA VAL A 131 14.47 -4.32 -1.76
C VAL A 131 15.44 -4.13 -2.92
N THR A 132 16.75 -4.16 -2.64
CA THR A 132 17.79 -4.01 -3.66
C THR A 132 17.73 -5.13 -4.70
N ALA A 133 17.51 -6.38 -4.27
CA ALA A 133 17.40 -7.52 -5.18
C ALA A 133 16.20 -7.38 -6.14
N LEU A 134 15.12 -6.75 -5.69
CA LEU A 134 13.95 -6.44 -6.51
C LEU A 134 14.10 -5.13 -7.33
N GLY A 135 15.28 -4.48 -7.30
CA GLY A 135 15.52 -3.20 -7.97
C GLY A 135 14.65 -2.07 -7.40
N GLY A 136 14.13 -2.23 -6.19
CA GLY A 136 13.23 -1.31 -5.53
C GLY A 136 13.94 -0.15 -4.83
N ARG A 137 13.14 0.66 -4.18
CA ARG A 137 13.55 1.79 -3.33
C ARG A 137 12.94 1.62 -1.96
N PHE A 138 13.55 2.16 -0.91
CA PHE A 138 12.99 2.08 0.42
C PHE A 138 13.03 3.43 1.14
N VAL A 139 12.18 3.52 2.14
CA VAL A 139 12.16 4.59 3.13
C VAL A 139 12.00 3.94 4.51
N ASP A 140 12.82 4.37 5.46
CA ASP A 140 12.66 3.92 6.84
C ASP A 140 11.53 4.69 7.50
N VAL A 141 10.58 3.95 8.09
CA VAL A 141 9.41 4.50 8.79
C VAL A 141 9.49 4.06 10.24
N ALA A 142 9.62 5.03 11.14
CA ALA A 142 9.63 4.76 12.57
C ALA A 142 8.31 4.16 13.05
N ASP A 143 8.35 3.34 14.10
CA ASP A 143 7.16 2.67 14.63
C ASP A 143 6.06 3.68 15.03
N ALA A 144 6.44 4.84 15.56
CA ALA A 144 5.51 5.91 15.92
C ALA A 144 4.70 6.46 14.74
N ASP A 145 5.26 6.42 13.52
CA ASP A 145 4.70 7.03 12.33
C ASP A 145 3.95 6.01 11.44
N ARG A 146 3.99 4.70 11.79
CA ARG A 146 3.47 3.64 10.91
C ARG A 146 1.98 3.72 10.66
N VAL A 147 1.20 4.15 11.65
CA VAL A 147 -0.26 4.27 11.48
C VAL A 147 -0.60 5.37 10.48
N GLU A 148 0.05 6.54 10.59
CA GLU A 148 -0.15 7.66 9.64
C GLU A 148 0.36 7.29 8.25
N TYR A 149 1.55 6.69 8.16
CA TYR A 149 2.07 6.16 6.91
C TYR A 149 1.09 5.18 6.23
N HIS A 150 0.54 4.23 6.98
CA HIS A 150 -0.40 3.25 6.44
C HIS A 150 -1.74 3.89 6.07
N ALA A 151 -2.20 4.90 6.80
CA ALA A 151 -3.37 5.68 6.42
C ALA A 151 -3.17 6.37 5.06
N ALA A 152 -2.00 6.96 4.81
CA ALA A 152 -1.66 7.54 3.50
C ALA A 152 -1.67 6.48 2.39
N ALA A 153 -1.13 5.28 2.65
CA ALA A 153 -1.16 4.16 1.70
C ALA A 153 -2.61 3.70 1.42
N ALA A 154 -3.47 3.64 2.43
CA ALA A 154 -4.88 3.30 2.29
C ALA A 154 -5.64 4.35 1.46
N ILE A 155 -5.37 5.63 1.67
CA ILE A 155 -5.95 6.73 0.87
C ILE A 155 -5.53 6.57 -0.59
N ALA A 156 -4.24 6.37 -0.86
CA ALA A 156 -3.70 6.27 -2.21
C ALA A 156 -4.19 5.02 -2.97
N SER A 157 -4.58 3.95 -2.28
CA SER A 157 -5.00 2.69 -2.90
C SER A 157 -6.50 2.40 -2.69
N ASN A 158 -6.91 2.12 -1.47
CA ASN A 158 -8.27 1.65 -1.16
C ASN A 158 -9.32 2.73 -1.39
N HIS A 159 -9.04 3.98 -0.98
CA HIS A 159 -9.98 5.08 -1.20
C HIS A 159 -10.08 5.45 -2.68
N LEU A 160 -8.98 5.33 -3.45
CA LEU A 160 -9.06 5.49 -4.91
C LEU A 160 -10.00 4.47 -5.54
N VAL A 161 -9.92 3.19 -5.14
CA VAL A 161 -10.84 2.14 -5.63
C VAL A 161 -12.28 2.44 -5.22
N ALA A 162 -12.52 2.89 -3.99
CA ALA A 162 -13.85 3.28 -3.52
C ALA A 162 -14.40 4.48 -4.32
N LEU A 163 -13.55 5.48 -4.61
CA LEU A 163 -13.89 6.61 -5.47
C LEU A 163 -14.28 6.17 -6.88
N LEU A 164 -13.54 5.23 -7.47
CA LEU A 164 -13.90 4.67 -8.79
C LEU A 164 -15.23 3.90 -8.75
N GLY A 165 -15.55 3.25 -7.64
CA GLY A 165 -16.87 2.67 -7.41
C GLY A 165 -17.97 3.73 -7.38
N GLN A 166 -17.72 4.92 -6.80
CA GLN A 166 -18.65 6.04 -6.87
C GLN A 166 -18.79 6.56 -8.31
N VAL A 167 -17.68 6.73 -9.03
CA VAL A 167 -17.71 7.14 -10.45
C VAL A 167 -18.58 6.19 -11.25
N GLN A 168 -18.43 4.88 -11.08
CA GLN A 168 -19.26 3.88 -11.76
C GLN A 168 -20.75 4.08 -11.48
N ARG A 169 -21.16 4.17 -10.22
CA ARG A 169 -22.57 4.33 -9.85
C ARG A 169 -23.19 5.59 -10.41
N VAL A 170 -22.43 6.70 -10.44
CA VAL A 170 -22.90 7.97 -11.03
C VAL A 170 -22.96 7.88 -12.55
N ALA A 171 -21.95 7.28 -13.18
CA ALA A 171 -21.86 7.11 -14.63
C ALA A 171 -22.99 6.21 -15.19
N ASP A 172 -23.35 5.15 -14.46
CA ASP A 172 -24.42 4.23 -14.82
C ASP A 172 -25.79 4.95 -14.94
N GLN A 173 -26.02 6.04 -14.18
CA GLN A 173 -27.24 6.86 -14.25
C GLN A 173 -27.42 7.52 -15.63
N VAL A 174 -26.33 7.78 -16.33
CA VAL A 174 -26.32 8.45 -17.63
C VAL A 174 -25.86 7.54 -18.77
N GLY A 175 -25.71 6.24 -18.48
CA GLY A 175 -25.37 5.22 -19.48
C GLY A 175 -23.94 5.30 -20.01
N VAL A 176 -23.02 5.89 -19.26
CA VAL A 176 -21.59 5.99 -19.65
C VAL A 176 -20.80 4.92 -18.92
N PRO A 177 -20.07 4.03 -19.61
CA PRO A 177 -19.31 2.95 -18.95
C PRO A 177 -18.11 3.52 -18.17
N LEU A 178 -17.70 2.84 -17.09
CA LEU A 178 -16.57 3.22 -16.24
C LEU A 178 -15.29 3.40 -17.05
N GLU A 179 -15.07 2.57 -18.06
CA GLU A 179 -13.88 2.60 -18.92
C GLU A 179 -13.64 3.98 -19.55
N ALA A 180 -14.72 4.71 -19.87
CA ALA A 180 -14.62 6.06 -20.45
C ALA A 180 -13.98 7.06 -19.47
N TYR A 181 -14.04 6.82 -18.18
CA TYR A 181 -13.45 7.68 -17.15
C TYR A 181 -12.04 7.26 -16.72
N LEU A 182 -11.60 6.02 -17.04
CA LEU A 182 -10.29 5.55 -16.61
C LEU A 182 -9.12 6.34 -17.21
N ASP A 183 -9.30 6.89 -18.41
CA ASP A 183 -8.27 7.75 -19.00
C ASP A 183 -8.14 9.11 -18.27
N LEU A 184 -9.25 9.65 -17.74
CA LEU A 184 -9.20 10.84 -16.86
C LEU A 184 -8.43 10.53 -15.58
N VAL A 185 -8.62 9.34 -15.01
CA VAL A 185 -7.91 8.92 -13.79
C VAL A 185 -6.41 8.78 -14.06
N ARG A 186 -6.03 8.11 -15.15
CA ARG A 186 -4.60 7.96 -15.54
C ARG A 186 -3.96 9.32 -15.76
N GLY A 187 -4.60 10.20 -16.55
CA GLY A 187 -4.11 11.55 -16.79
C GLY A 187 -4.00 12.40 -15.53
N GLY A 188 -4.92 12.22 -14.57
CA GLY A 188 -4.85 12.86 -13.25
C GLY A 188 -3.61 12.43 -12.48
N VAL A 189 -3.35 11.11 -12.39
CA VAL A 189 -2.16 10.56 -11.71
C VAL A 189 -0.86 11.03 -12.39
N GLU A 190 -0.80 11.01 -13.72
CA GLU A 190 0.36 11.48 -14.49
C GLU A 190 0.62 12.98 -14.26
N SER A 191 -0.44 13.80 -14.22
CA SER A 191 -0.33 15.24 -13.95
C SER A 191 0.19 15.50 -12.53
N VAL A 192 -0.31 14.76 -11.53
CA VAL A 192 0.20 14.84 -10.15
C VAL A 192 1.68 14.45 -10.07
N ALA A 193 2.08 13.40 -10.78
CA ALA A 193 3.47 12.97 -10.82
C ALA A 193 4.40 14.02 -11.47
N ALA A 194 3.91 14.76 -12.46
CA ALA A 194 4.69 15.76 -13.20
C ALA A 194 4.79 17.11 -12.47
N MET A 195 3.72 17.57 -11.81
CA MET A 195 3.65 18.97 -11.33
C MET A 195 3.12 19.11 -9.89
N GLY A 196 2.83 18.02 -9.21
CA GLY A 196 2.26 18.01 -7.86
C GLY A 196 0.74 18.25 -7.82
N PRO A 197 0.09 17.95 -6.65
CA PRO A 197 -1.36 17.91 -6.54
C PRO A 197 -2.06 19.26 -6.83
N ALA A 198 -1.54 20.35 -6.28
CA ALA A 198 -2.17 21.67 -6.42
C ALA A 198 -2.18 22.17 -7.88
N ALA A 199 -1.04 22.00 -8.58
CA ALA A 199 -0.92 22.43 -9.97
C ALA A 199 -1.65 21.49 -10.96
N ALA A 200 -1.82 20.22 -10.59
CA ALA A 200 -2.54 19.23 -11.39
C ALA A 200 -4.06 19.38 -11.30
N LEU A 201 -4.57 20.06 -10.24
CA LEU A 201 -6.01 20.21 -10.05
C LEU A 201 -6.62 21.11 -11.14
N THR A 202 -7.64 20.60 -11.79
CA THR A 202 -8.46 21.30 -12.79
C THR A 202 -9.94 21.25 -12.40
N GLY A 203 -10.82 21.75 -13.25
CA GLY A 203 -12.25 21.64 -13.04
C GLY A 203 -12.86 22.84 -12.29
N PRO A 204 -14.14 22.71 -11.86
CA PRO A 204 -14.91 23.84 -11.33
C PRO A 204 -14.34 24.39 -10.02
N VAL A 205 -13.88 23.53 -9.10
CA VAL A 205 -13.29 23.98 -7.82
C VAL A 205 -12.02 24.81 -8.06
N ALA A 206 -11.12 24.35 -8.94
CA ALA A 206 -9.89 25.06 -9.26
C ALA A 206 -10.17 26.45 -9.85
N ARG A 207 -11.26 26.60 -10.61
CA ARG A 207 -11.68 27.87 -11.22
C ARG A 207 -12.57 28.75 -10.32
N GLY A 208 -12.98 28.27 -9.14
CA GLY A 208 -13.94 28.99 -8.28
C GLY A 208 -15.38 28.95 -8.78
N ASP A 209 -15.76 27.99 -9.62
CA ASP A 209 -17.11 27.85 -10.18
C ASP A 209 -18.07 27.21 -9.18
N VAL A 210 -18.46 27.99 -8.17
CA VAL A 210 -19.38 27.61 -7.10
C VAL A 210 -20.72 27.12 -7.64
N ASP A 211 -21.23 27.77 -8.68
CA ASP A 211 -22.56 27.43 -9.23
C ASP A 211 -22.54 26.07 -9.94
N MET A 212 -21.45 25.70 -10.59
CA MET A 212 -21.32 24.37 -11.17
C MET A 212 -21.27 23.29 -10.06
N VAL A 213 -20.54 23.53 -8.97
CA VAL A 213 -20.48 22.59 -7.85
C VAL A 213 -21.86 22.41 -7.21
N ARG A 214 -22.64 23.47 -7.04
CA ARG A 214 -24.03 23.39 -6.57
C ARG A 214 -24.92 22.58 -7.53
N ARG A 215 -24.79 22.80 -8.84
CA ARG A 215 -25.51 22.01 -9.87
C ARG A 215 -25.13 20.53 -9.82
N HIS A 216 -23.85 20.20 -9.61
CA HIS A 216 -23.44 18.80 -9.42
C HIS A 216 -24.14 18.18 -8.20
N LEU A 217 -24.14 18.87 -7.04
CA LEU A 217 -24.82 18.38 -5.84
C LEU A 217 -26.32 18.18 -6.04
N ALA A 218 -26.97 19.09 -6.76
CA ALA A 218 -28.40 18.97 -7.04
C ALA A 218 -28.71 17.77 -7.97
N ALA A 219 -27.83 17.48 -8.93
CA ALA A 219 -28.00 16.39 -9.89
C ALA A 219 -27.62 15.01 -9.30
N LEU A 220 -26.70 14.95 -8.32
CA LEU A 220 -26.26 13.71 -7.73
C LEU A 220 -27.35 13.08 -6.85
N PRO A 221 -27.51 11.74 -6.87
CA PRO A 221 -28.29 11.03 -5.87
C PRO A 221 -27.83 11.41 -4.46
N GLU A 222 -28.77 11.47 -3.52
CA GLU A 222 -28.49 11.91 -2.15
C GLU A 222 -27.37 11.09 -1.48
N VAL A 223 -27.36 9.78 -1.69
CA VAL A 223 -26.35 8.85 -1.14
C VAL A 223 -24.93 9.13 -1.65
N GLU A 224 -24.75 9.76 -2.81
CA GLU A 224 -23.45 10.07 -3.39
C GLU A 224 -22.91 11.46 -2.98
N ARG A 225 -23.76 12.34 -2.45
CA ARG A 225 -23.39 13.72 -2.08
C ARG A 225 -22.34 13.83 -0.97
N PRO A 226 -22.36 13.00 0.10
CA PRO A 226 -21.36 13.12 1.17
C PRO A 226 -19.92 12.97 0.68
N ALA A 227 -19.62 11.94 -0.11
CA ALA A 227 -18.28 11.72 -0.64
C ALA A 227 -17.87 12.82 -1.63
N TYR A 228 -18.80 13.26 -2.50
CA TYR A 228 -18.56 14.38 -3.41
C TYR A 228 -18.19 15.67 -2.64
N ARG A 229 -18.94 16.01 -1.57
CA ARG A 229 -18.67 17.19 -0.73
C ARG A 229 -17.30 17.12 -0.08
N ALA A 230 -16.97 15.99 0.53
CA ALA A 230 -15.68 15.80 1.20
C ALA A 230 -14.51 16.03 0.22
N LEU A 231 -14.56 15.41 -0.95
CA LEU A 231 -13.50 15.56 -1.96
C LEU A 231 -13.48 16.96 -2.58
N ALA A 232 -14.62 17.62 -2.74
CA ALA A 232 -14.64 19.01 -3.23
C ALA A 232 -14.05 19.99 -2.21
N LEU A 233 -14.19 19.74 -0.90
CA LEU A 233 -13.53 20.49 0.17
C LEU A 233 -12.01 20.27 0.15
N GLU A 234 -11.56 19.02 0.00
CA GLU A 234 -10.13 18.72 -0.16
C GLU A 234 -9.54 19.41 -1.42
N ALA A 235 -10.29 19.40 -2.52
CA ALA A 235 -9.89 20.11 -3.73
C ALA A 235 -9.81 21.63 -3.50
N ALA A 236 -10.75 22.23 -2.74
CA ALA A 236 -10.71 23.64 -2.40
C ALA A 236 -9.52 23.98 -1.49
N LEU A 237 -9.18 23.12 -0.55
CA LEU A 237 -8.00 23.24 0.33
C LEU A 237 -6.71 23.26 -0.51
N LEU A 238 -6.57 22.35 -1.48
CA LEU A 238 -5.39 22.29 -2.35
C LEU A 238 -5.08 23.59 -3.09
N VAL A 239 -6.10 24.42 -3.36
CA VAL A 239 -5.94 25.65 -4.15
C VAL A 239 -6.25 26.93 -3.35
N GLY A 240 -6.43 26.83 -2.03
CA GLY A 240 -6.66 27.98 -1.14
C GLY A 240 -8.01 28.66 -1.33
N ARG A 241 -9.07 27.89 -1.68
CA ARG A 241 -10.42 28.41 -1.95
C ARG A 241 -11.49 27.94 -0.95
N GLU A 242 -11.12 27.50 0.23
CA GLU A 242 -12.01 26.90 1.22
C GLU A 242 -13.18 27.82 1.64
N GLN A 243 -12.94 29.12 1.61
CA GLN A 243 -13.95 30.12 1.95
C GLN A 243 -15.07 30.17 0.91
N GLU A 244 -14.70 30.09 -0.38
CA GLU A 244 -15.67 30.11 -1.48
C GLU A 244 -16.59 28.88 -1.47
N PHE A 245 -16.06 27.75 -0.98
CA PHE A 245 -16.74 26.46 -0.91
C PHE A 245 -17.20 26.06 0.50
N ALA A 246 -17.27 27.02 1.45
CA ALA A 246 -17.64 26.74 2.84
C ALA A 246 -19.03 26.08 2.99
N PHE A 247 -19.97 26.35 2.05
CA PHE A 247 -21.30 25.72 2.03
C PHE A 247 -21.28 24.19 1.92
N LEU A 248 -20.17 23.60 1.47
CA LEU A 248 -19.99 22.15 1.39
C LEU A 248 -19.87 21.50 2.79
N ARG A 249 -19.59 22.27 3.85
CA ARG A 249 -19.49 21.78 5.22
C ARG A 249 -20.86 21.50 5.86
N ASP A 250 -21.91 22.16 5.36
CA ASP A 250 -23.25 22.04 5.92
C ASP A 250 -23.95 20.79 5.36
N SER A 251 -24.38 19.90 6.26
CA SER A 251 -25.03 18.63 5.92
C SER A 251 -26.45 18.78 5.35
N GLN A 252 -27.01 20.01 5.32
CA GLN A 252 -28.43 20.27 5.06
C GLN A 252 -28.74 20.91 3.69
N THR A 253 -27.78 21.00 2.79
CA THR A 253 -28.04 21.54 1.43
C THR A 253 -27.76 20.53 0.34
#